data_f45773dc3dbeb01aa4629e8098599536
#
_entry.id   f45773dc3dbeb01aa4629e8098599536
#
_cell.length_a   1.000
_cell.length_b   1.000
_cell.length_c   1.000
_cell.angle_alpha   90.00
_cell.angle_beta   90.00
_cell.angle_gamma   90.00
#
_symmetry.space_group_name_H-M   'P 1'
#
loop_
_entity.id
_entity.type
_entity.pdbx_description
1 polymer ?
#
loop_
_entity_poly.entity_id
_entity_poly.type
_entity_poly.pdbx_seq_one_letter_code
_entity_poly.pdbx_strand_id
1 'polypeptide(L)'
;MIENTDSLNLGNTGLTGTIPPDIGNLINLTHVYLYGNELTGEIPAEIGNLENLTHLYLYDNDLTGPLPPEIGNLTSLTHLYLYGNGLTEELPPEIGDMINLKHLFLYDNQLTGGIPAEIGNLTYLNYLYLNDNQLNGDLAESVCDLNLDWNNSLHFNIFNNFLCPPYPSCMENYMGYQDTSNCSQVLSTEIQGTISYALYNAYPNPFNPVTTLHYVLPKDGLVYITIYDMMGRVVNNLVSSQQRAGYKSIQWNATNDAGQPVSAGVYLYTINTREFRQAKKMILLK
;
A
#
# COMPACT_ATOMS: atom_id res chain seq x y z
N MET A 1 29.67 16.03 22.59
CA MET A 1 29.39 17.10 21.60
C MET A 1 28.43 16.58 20.51
N ILE A 2 27.26 16.05 20.89
CA ILE A 2 26.17 15.66 19.98
C ILE A 2 24.89 16.44 20.33
N GLU A 3 24.97 17.34 21.31
CA GLU A 3 23.81 18.02 21.91
C GLU A 3 23.11 19.05 21.01
N ASN A 4 23.62 19.34 19.80
CA ASN A 4 23.04 20.29 18.84
C ASN A 4 22.75 19.70 17.47
N THR A 5 22.67 18.37 17.34
CA THR A 5 22.32 17.74 16.07
C THR A 5 20.80 17.65 15.98
N ASP A 6 20.21 18.33 15.04
CA ASP A 6 18.77 18.34 14.76
C ASP A 6 18.37 17.35 13.65
N SER A 7 19.33 16.74 12.98
CA SER A 7 19.12 15.79 11.89
C SER A 7 20.15 14.65 11.91
N LEU A 8 19.68 13.42 11.86
CA LEU A 8 20.48 12.21 11.67
C LEU A 8 20.21 11.66 10.27
N ASN A 9 21.19 11.83 9.36
CA ASN A 9 21.07 11.35 7.99
C ASN A 9 22.15 10.29 7.68
N LEU A 10 21.74 9.03 7.68
CA LEU A 10 22.55 7.85 7.37
C LEU A 10 21.84 6.94 6.36
N GLY A 11 20.99 7.51 5.48
CA GLY A 11 20.34 6.76 4.41
C GLY A 11 21.34 6.26 3.36
N ASN A 12 21.15 5.02 2.87
CA ASN A 12 21.99 4.38 1.85
C ASN A 12 23.48 4.32 2.22
N THR A 13 23.81 4.04 3.47
CA THR A 13 25.21 4.00 3.94
C THR A 13 25.72 2.60 4.26
N GLY A 14 24.86 1.57 4.08
CA GLY A 14 25.21 0.17 4.35
C GLY A 14 25.25 -0.17 5.85
N LEU A 15 24.45 0.51 6.67
CA LEU A 15 24.31 0.20 8.08
C LEU A 15 23.70 -1.19 8.27
N THR A 16 24.24 -1.94 9.23
CA THR A 16 23.75 -3.25 9.65
C THR A 16 23.45 -3.27 11.16
N GLY A 17 22.79 -4.33 11.62
CA GLY A 17 22.43 -4.50 13.04
C GLY A 17 21.12 -3.82 13.39
N THR A 18 20.91 -3.50 14.66
CA THR A 18 19.62 -2.97 15.15
C THR A 18 19.69 -1.47 15.41
N ILE A 19 18.54 -0.80 15.37
CA ILE A 19 18.42 0.58 15.88
C ILE A 19 18.57 0.52 17.41
N PRO A 20 19.59 1.17 17.99
CA PRO A 20 19.79 1.07 19.44
C PRO A 20 18.74 1.92 20.19
N PRO A 21 18.22 1.45 21.35
CA PRO A 21 17.33 2.24 22.20
C PRO A 21 17.87 3.61 22.58
N ASP A 22 19.19 3.76 22.63
CA ASP A 22 19.87 5.04 22.88
C ASP A 22 19.52 6.13 21.86
N ILE A 23 18.91 5.80 20.72
CA ILE A 23 18.40 6.80 19.76
C ILE A 23 17.42 7.76 20.46
N GLY A 24 16.60 7.25 21.41
CA GLY A 24 15.67 8.04 22.19
C GLY A 24 16.29 9.10 23.07
N ASN A 25 17.63 9.08 23.29
CA ASN A 25 18.33 10.13 24.01
C ASN A 25 18.62 11.37 23.15
N LEU A 26 18.42 11.29 21.83
CA LEU A 26 18.69 12.35 20.88
C LEU A 26 17.47 13.28 20.72
N ILE A 27 16.92 13.78 21.81
CA ILE A 27 15.63 14.49 21.92
C ILE A 27 15.51 15.76 21.08
N ASN A 28 16.63 16.28 20.57
CA ASN A 28 16.64 17.48 19.69
C ASN A 28 16.45 17.12 18.21
N LEU A 29 16.39 15.83 17.85
CA LEU A 29 16.23 15.43 16.46
C LEU A 29 14.85 15.82 15.92
N THR A 30 14.88 16.47 14.77
CA THR A 30 13.71 16.80 13.94
C THR A 30 13.60 15.87 12.72
N HIS A 31 14.72 15.28 12.30
CA HIS A 31 14.78 14.38 11.15
C HIS A 31 15.65 13.16 11.44
N VAL A 32 15.11 11.98 11.18
CA VAL A 32 15.83 10.70 11.22
C VAL A 32 15.68 10.01 9.87
N TYR A 33 16.80 9.84 9.15
CA TYR A 33 16.89 9.20 7.85
C TYR A 33 17.86 8.03 7.93
N LEU A 34 17.30 6.80 8.03
CA LEU A 34 18.05 5.54 8.09
C LEU A 34 17.64 4.58 6.95
N TYR A 35 16.95 5.09 5.94
CA TYR A 35 16.40 4.32 4.81
C TYR A 35 17.50 3.68 3.95
N GLY A 36 17.14 2.61 3.23
CA GLY A 36 18.02 1.98 2.25
C GLY A 36 19.28 1.38 2.88
N ASN A 37 19.15 0.70 4.00
CA ASN A 37 20.23 0.01 4.72
C ASN A 37 19.89 -1.47 4.92
N GLU A 38 20.67 -2.16 5.75
CA GLU A 38 20.48 -3.57 6.16
C GLU A 38 20.17 -3.63 7.66
N LEU A 39 19.39 -2.68 8.18
CA LEU A 39 19.02 -2.65 9.59
C LEU A 39 17.99 -3.74 9.88
N THR A 40 18.19 -4.47 10.99
CA THR A 40 17.37 -5.60 11.42
C THR A 40 16.76 -5.37 12.79
N GLY A 41 15.90 -6.32 13.23
CA GLY A 41 15.25 -6.26 14.55
C GLY A 41 14.11 -5.25 14.59
N GLU A 42 13.66 -4.93 15.79
CA GLU A 42 12.47 -4.10 16.02
C GLU A 42 12.81 -2.60 16.04
N ILE A 43 11.80 -1.78 15.75
CA ILE A 43 11.87 -0.34 16.02
C ILE A 43 11.77 -0.17 17.54
N PRO A 44 12.78 0.42 18.20
CA PRO A 44 12.76 0.53 19.66
C PRO A 44 11.67 1.51 20.13
N ALA A 45 11.01 1.17 21.25
CA ALA A 45 9.96 2.01 21.85
C ALA A 45 10.47 3.42 22.18
N GLU A 46 11.76 3.54 22.49
CA GLU A 46 12.43 4.80 22.79
C GLU A 46 12.42 5.80 21.62
N ILE A 47 12.08 5.35 20.41
CA ILE A 47 11.84 6.28 19.27
C ILE A 47 10.77 7.30 19.61
N GLY A 48 9.77 6.91 20.44
CA GLY A 48 8.70 7.80 20.90
C GLY A 48 9.16 8.95 21.80
N ASN A 49 10.40 8.94 22.29
CA ASN A 49 10.96 10.03 23.07
C ASN A 49 11.37 11.25 22.22
N LEU A 50 11.39 11.08 20.88
CA LEU A 50 11.80 12.09 19.94
C LEU A 50 10.62 13.05 19.60
N GLU A 51 10.02 13.70 20.59
CA GLU A 51 8.81 14.51 20.46
C GLU A 51 8.92 15.65 19.44
N ASN A 52 10.16 16.10 19.12
CA ASN A 52 10.43 17.13 18.12
C ASN A 52 10.53 16.58 16.69
N LEU A 53 10.43 15.25 16.52
CA LEU A 53 10.63 14.62 15.22
C LEU A 53 9.51 14.97 14.24
N THR A 54 9.90 15.44 13.07
CA THR A 54 8.98 15.79 11.97
C THR A 54 9.05 14.78 10.81
N HIS A 55 10.20 14.11 10.62
CA HIS A 55 10.43 13.15 9.57
C HIS A 55 11.12 11.90 10.10
N LEU A 56 10.51 10.74 9.92
CA LEU A 56 11.07 9.43 10.25
C LEU A 56 11.06 8.54 9.01
N TYR A 57 12.24 8.31 8.41
CA TYR A 57 12.42 7.48 7.22
C TYR A 57 13.27 6.27 7.53
N LEU A 58 12.62 5.10 7.66
CA LEU A 58 13.24 3.80 7.93
C LEU A 58 12.96 2.79 6.79
N TYR A 59 12.43 3.26 5.66
CA TYR A 59 12.03 2.41 4.53
C TYR A 59 13.22 1.68 3.88
N ASP A 60 12.93 0.57 3.19
CA ASP A 60 13.93 -0.28 2.52
C ASP A 60 15.04 -0.71 3.50
N ASN A 61 14.64 -1.49 4.51
CA ASN A 61 15.50 -2.17 5.49
C ASN A 61 14.95 -3.59 5.76
N ASP A 62 15.56 -4.31 6.70
CA ASP A 62 15.13 -5.64 7.17
C ASP A 62 14.51 -5.56 8.58
N LEU A 63 13.86 -4.46 8.93
CA LEU A 63 13.22 -4.28 10.23
C LEU A 63 12.02 -5.22 10.37
N THR A 64 11.84 -5.76 11.58
CA THR A 64 10.81 -6.76 11.90
C THR A 64 10.06 -6.39 13.19
N GLY A 65 9.09 -7.22 13.59
CA GLY A 65 8.30 -7.00 14.81
C GLY A 65 7.22 -5.92 14.65
N PRO A 66 6.52 -5.58 15.74
CA PRO A 66 5.44 -4.61 15.73
C PRO A 66 5.92 -3.18 15.60
N LEU A 67 5.02 -2.31 15.14
CA LEU A 67 5.17 -0.87 15.33
C LEU A 67 4.90 -0.54 16.80
N PRO A 68 5.87 0.04 17.55
CA PRO A 68 5.67 0.27 18.97
C PRO A 68 4.58 1.32 19.22
N PRO A 69 3.68 1.12 20.22
CA PRO A 69 2.64 2.11 20.56
C PRO A 69 3.19 3.50 20.86
N GLU A 70 4.41 3.59 21.35
CA GLU A 70 5.11 4.85 21.63
C GLU A 70 5.34 5.71 20.40
N ILE A 71 5.13 5.16 19.18
CA ILE A 71 5.15 5.93 17.94
C ILE A 71 4.13 7.09 17.97
N GLY A 72 3.00 6.90 18.69
CA GLY A 72 1.97 7.92 18.89
C GLY A 72 2.46 9.16 19.63
N ASN A 73 3.54 9.05 20.42
CA ASN A 73 4.13 10.19 21.13
C ASN A 73 4.77 11.21 20.18
N LEU A 74 5.02 10.82 18.92
CA LEU A 74 5.63 11.68 17.91
C LEU A 74 4.60 12.68 17.34
N THR A 75 4.01 13.48 18.20
CA THR A 75 2.91 14.39 17.83
C THR A 75 3.32 15.51 16.87
N SER A 76 4.62 15.80 16.73
CA SER A 76 5.17 16.72 15.74
C SER A 76 5.39 16.07 14.36
N LEU A 77 5.22 14.74 14.24
CA LEU A 77 5.56 14.00 13.03
C LEU A 77 4.63 14.38 11.87
N THR A 78 5.25 14.63 10.72
CA THR A 78 4.54 14.96 9.47
C THR A 78 4.73 13.88 8.41
N HIS A 79 5.85 13.13 8.45
CA HIS A 79 6.17 12.10 7.47
C HIS A 79 6.69 10.85 8.16
N LEU A 80 5.96 9.75 8.02
CA LEU A 80 6.34 8.42 8.51
C LEU A 80 6.45 7.46 7.34
N TYR A 81 7.69 7.06 6.97
CA TYR A 81 7.99 6.13 5.88
C TYR A 81 8.67 4.89 6.41
N LEU A 82 7.92 3.78 6.46
CA LEU A 82 8.36 2.47 6.96
C LEU A 82 8.18 1.35 5.93
N TYR A 83 7.85 1.68 4.68
CA TYR A 83 7.60 0.70 3.62
C TYR A 83 8.86 -0.13 3.28
N GLY A 84 8.66 -1.30 2.66
CA GLY A 84 9.78 -2.15 2.26
C GLY A 84 10.56 -2.69 3.47
N ASN A 85 9.85 -3.24 4.44
CA ASN A 85 10.41 -3.88 5.64
C ASN A 85 9.68 -5.21 5.92
N GLY A 86 9.99 -5.85 7.03
CA GLY A 86 9.33 -7.05 7.53
C GLY A 86 8.47 -6.79 8.76
N LEU A 87 7.88 -5.61 8.93
CA LEU A 87 7.05 -5.27 10.09
C LEU A 87 5.83 -6.17 10.16
N THR A 88 5.50 -6.64 11.35
CA THR A 88 4.43 -7.60 11.63
C THR A 88 3.43 -7.04 12.63
N GLU A 89 2.42 -7.87 12.98
CA GLU A 89 1.38 -7.57 13.97
C GLU A 89 0.45 -6.41 13.57
N GLU A 90 -0.39 -5.98 14.51
CA GLU A 90 -1.42 -4.98 14.25
C GLU A 90 -0.87 -3.55 14.34
N LEU A 91 -1.51 -2.65 13.62
CA LEU A 91 -1.24 -1.21 13.80
C LEU A 91 -1.73 -0.77 15.17
N PRO A 92 -0.88 -0.12 16.00
CA PRO A 92 -1.31 0.36 17.30
C PRO A 92 -2.33 1.51 17.15
N PRO A 93 -3.39 1.56 17.97
CA PRO A 93 -4.37 2.65 17.95
C PRO A 93 -3.72 4.03 18.15
N GLU A 94 -2.62 4.09 18.85
CA GLU A 94 -1.82 5.29 19.12
C GLU A 94 -1.31 5.95 17.84
N ILE A 95 -1.36 5.25 16.68
CA ILE A 95 -1.06 5.87 15.38
C ILE A 95 -1.95 7.09 15.12
N GLY A 96 -3.19 7.09 15.66
CA GLY A 96 -4.12 8.20 15.58
C GLY A 96 -3.76 9.44 16.41
N ASP A 97 -2.75 9.33 17.30
CA ASP A 97 -2.28 10.44 18.13
C ASP A 97 -1.30 11.35 17.39
N MET A 98 -0.77 10.90 16.25
CA MET A 98 0.12 11.69 15.38
C MET A 98 -0.67 12.70 14.54
N ILE A 99 -1.43 13.57 15.18
CA ILE A 99 -2.44 14.47 14.55
C ILE A 99 -1.88 15.41 13.47
N ASN A 100 -0.57 15.63 13.43
CA ASN A 100 0.10 16.47 12.42
C ASN A 100 0.58 15.68 11.20
N LEU A 101 0.32 14.35 11.16
CA LEU A 101 0.82 13.47 10.10
C LEU A 101 0.17 13.83 8.76
N LYS A 102 1.01 13.96 7.73
CA LYS A 102 0.62 14.26 6.35
C LYS A 102 0.84 13.06 5.42
N HIS A 103 1.88 12.28 5.68
CA HIS A 103 2.26 11.13 4.87
C HIS A 103 2.46 9.91 5.76
N LEU A 104 1.71 8.85 5.52
CA LEU A 104 1.82 7.56 6.19
C LEU A 104 2.04 6.47 5.14
N PHE A 105 3.28 5.98 5.01
CA PHE A 105 3.67 4.95 4.06
C PHE A 105 4.15 3.70 4.79
N LEU A 106 3.28 2.69 4.85
CA LEU A 106 3.49 1.39 5.51
C LEU A 106 3.38 0.22 4.52
N TYR A 107 3.30 0.49 3.22
CA TYR A 107 3.14 -0.54 2.20
C TYR A 107 4.35 -1.49 2.14
N ASP A 108 4.14 -2.67 1.54
CA ASP A 108 5.19 -3.68 1.40
C ASP A 108 5.82 -4.06 2.76
N ASN A 109 4.95 -4.59 3.65
CA ASN A 109 5.25 -5.12 4.97
C ASN A 109 4.43 -6.40 5.22
N GLN A 110 4.43 -6.89 6.45
CA GLN A 110 3.68 -8.07 6.87
C GLN A 110 2.66 -7.73 7.98
N LEU A 111 2.17 -6.50 8.02
CA LEU A 111 1.22 -6.02 9.01
C LEU A 111 -0.09 -6.80 8.92
N THR A 112 -0.62 -7.18 10.08
CA THR A 112 -1.83 -7.99 10.23
C THR A 112 -2.92 -7.22 10.99
N GLY A 113 -4.03 -7.87 11.32
CA GLY A 113 -5.13 -7.26 12.09
C GLY A 113 -5.87 -6.15 11.34
N GLY A 114 -6.74 -5.45 12.06
CA GLY A 114 -7.54 -4.37 11.52
C GLY A 114 -6.81 -3.04 11.40
N ILE A 115 -7.35 -2.15 10.58
CA ILE A 115 -6.95 -0.75 10.60
C ILE A 115 -7.68 -0.09 11.76
N PRO A 116 -6.96 0.49 12.74
CA PRO A 116 -7.60 1.08 13.91
C PRO A 116 -8.49 2.27 13.52
N ALA A 117 -9.63 2.39 14.19
CA ALA A 117 -10.60 3.47 13.94
C ALA A 117 -9.97 4.86 14.16
N GLU A 118 -8.98 4.92 15.02
CA GLU A 118 -8.22 6.12 15.41
C GLU A 118 -7.45 6.73 14.24
N ILE A 119 -7.22 5.97 13.15
CA ILE A 119 -6.62 6.52 11.94
C ILE A 119 -7.43 7.72 11.40
N GLY A 120 -8.76 7.73 11.62
CA GLY A 120 -9.63 8.85 11.27
C GLY A 120 -9.28 10.18 11.95
N ASN A 121 -8.51 10.16 13.04
CA ASN A 121 -8.05 11.37 13.73
C ASN A 121 -6.99 12.14 12.93
N LEU A 122 -6.37 11.50 11.93
CA LEU A 122 -5.27 12.08 11.14
C LEU A 122 -5.79 13.03 10.05
N THR A 123 -6.53 14.05 10.43
CA THR A 123 -7.26 14.95 9.52
C THR A 123 -6.35 15.80 8.60
N TYR A 124 -5.06 15.87 8.87
CA TYR A 124 -4.06 16.51 8.00
C TYR A 124 -3.41 15.54 7.00
N LEU A 125 -3.82 14.25 7.02
CA LEU A 125 -3.23 13.25 6.14
C LEU A 125 -3.56 13.55 4.66
N ASN A 126 -2.52 13.59 3.82
CA ASN A 126 -2.62 13.79 2.39
C ASN A 126 -2.33 12.51 1.61
N TYR A 127 -1.56 11.59 2.20
CA TYR A 127 -1.15 10.35 1.57
C TYR A 127 -1.19 9.20 2.57
N LEU A 128 -1.94 8.15 2.22
CA LEU A 128 -2.08 6.92 3.01
C LEU A 128 -1.81 5.71 2.13
N TYR A 129 -0.68 5.03 2.35
CA TYR A 129 -0.31 3.82 1.61
C TYR A 129 -0.12 2.65 2.57
N LEU A 130 -1.08 1.71 2.53
CA LEU A 130 -1.15 0.51 3.34
C LEU A 130 -1.18 -0.78 2.49
N ASN A 131 -1.03 -0.64 1.17
CA ASN A 131 -1.07 -1.76 0.24
C ASN A 131 0.04 -2.79 0.49
N ASP A 132 -0.15 -3.99 -0.05
CA ASP A 132 0.83 -5.08 0.05
C ASP A 132 1.19 -5.39 1.51
N ASN A 133 0.15 -5.71 2.30
CA ASN A 133 0.23 -6.15 3.69
C ASN A 133 -0.71 -7.35 3.91
N GLN A 134 -0.93 -7.72 5.17
CA GLN A 134 -1.85 -8.78 5.58
C GLN A 134 -3.00 -8.23 6.46
N LEU A 135 -3.34 -6.95 6.29
CA LEU A 135 -4.40 -6.29 7.03
C LEU A 135 -5.74 -6.94 6.74
N ASN A 136 -6.56 -7.15 7.76
CA ASN A 136 -7.81 -7.88 7.67
C ASN A 136 -8.92 -7.22 8.51
N GLY A 137 -10.10 -7.83 8.52
CA GLY A 137 -11.24 -7.32 9.28
C GLY A 137 -11.98 -6.18 8.57
N ASP A 138 -12.86 -5.54 9.32
CA ASP A 138 -13.74 -4.49 8.83
C ASP A 138 -13.07 -3.12 8.95
N LEU A 139 -13.43 -2.21 8.07
CA LEU A 139 -13.01 -0.82 8.14
C LEU A 139 -14.05 0.02 8.88
N ALA A 140 -13.59 0.82 9.85
CA ALA A 140 -14.46 1.76 10.54
C ALA A 140 -14.86 2.94 9.63
N GLU A 141 -16.10 3.44 9.75
CA GLU A 141 -16.56 4.63 9.01
C GLU A 141 -15.70 5.88 9.31
N SER A 142 -15.03 5.94 10.48
CA SER A 142 -14.13 7.05 10.83
C SER A 142 -12.97 7.25 9.83
N VAL A 143 -12.63 6.25 9.02
CA VAL A 143 -11.65 6.42 7.95
C VAL A 143 -12.10 7.49 6.94
N CYS A 144 -13.40 7.72 6.81
CA CYS A 144 -13.96 8.76 5.95
C CYS A 144 -13.78 10.19 6.50
N ASP A 145 -13.36 10.34 7.76
CA ASP A 145 -13.02 11.64 8.35
C ASP A 145 -11.66 12.17 7.85
N LEU A 146 -10.88 11.30 7.22
CA LEU A 146 -9.63 11.69 6.57
C LEU A 146 -9.89 12.63 5.39
N ASN A 147 -9.12 13.70 5.28
CA ASN A 147 -9.21 14.65 4.18
C ASN A 147 -8.44 14.16 2.93
N LEU A 148 -8.72 12.93 2.49
CA LEU A 148 -8.09 12.32 1.33
C LEU A 148 -8.95 12.48 0.07
N ASP A 149 -8.31 12.66 -1.07
CA ASP A 149 -8.97 12.49 -2.37
C ASP A 149 -9.03 10.99 -2.71
N TRP A 150 -10.10 10.33 -2.28
CA TRP A 150 -10.34 8.89 -2.48
C TRP A 150 -10.36 8.48 -3.95
N ASN A 151 -10.62 9.42 -4.87
CA ASN A 151 -10.62 9.17 -6.31
C ASN A 151 -9.22 9.15 -6.92
N ASN A 152 -8.20 9.52 -6.15
CA ASN A 152 -6.85 9.68 -6.63
C ASN A 152 -5.92 8.62 -6.01
N SER A 153 -5.57 7.61 -6.79
CA SER A 153 -4.66 6.54 -6.36
C SER A 153 -3.24 7.02 -6.01
N LEU A 154 -2.93 8.29 -6.25
CA LEU A 154 -1.70 8.91 -5.77
C LEU A 154 -1.78 9.38 -4.33
N HIS A 155 -2.99 9.48 -3.76
CA HIS A 155 -3.18 9.93 -2.38
C HIS A 155 -3.53 8.79 -1.43
N PHE A 156 -4.12 7.72 -1.97
CA PHE A 156 -4.60 6.60 -1.19
C PHE A 156 -4.35 5.28 -1.90
N ASN A 157 -3.83 4.31 -1.15
CA ASN A 157 -3.65 2.96 -1.63
C ASN A 157 -3.74 1.94 -0.47
N ILE A 158 -4.63 0.95 -0.60
CA ILE A 158 -4.89 -0.07 0.42
C ILE A 158 -5.04 -1.47 -0.19
N PHE A 159 -4.87 -1.62 -1.51
CA PHE A 159 -5.08 -2.89 -2.16
C PHE A 159 -4.10 -3.98 -1.69
N ASN A 160 -4.36 -5.21 -2.11
CA ASN A 160 -3.55 -6.38 -1.76
C ASN A 160 -3.41 -6.57 -0.24
N ASN A 161 -4.58 -6.64 0.41
CA ASN A 161 -4.79 -6.96 1.81
C ASN A 161 -5.94 -7.99 1.92
N PHE A 162 -6.41 -8.26 3.13
CA PHE A 162 -7.51 -9.19 3.44
C PHE A 162 -8.71 -8.49 4.09
N LEU A 163 -8.90 -7.21 3.81
CA LEU A 163 -9.99 -6.42 4.38
C LEU A 163 -11.36 -6.90 3.91
N CYS A 164 -12.33 -6.89 4.81
CA CYS A 164 -13.65 -7.45 4.58
C CYS A 164 -14.70 -6.37 4.29
N PRO A 165 -15.64 -6.63 3.35
CA PRO A 165 -16.82 -5.78 3.19
C PRO A 165 -17.82 -5.96 4.34
N PRO A 166 -18.74 -4.98 4.63
CA PRO A 166 -18.93 -3.77 3.83
C PRO A 166 -17.83 -2.73 4.04
N TYR A 167 -17.48 -2.02 2.97
CA TYR A 167 -16.49 -0.95 3.04
C TYR A 167 -17.15 0.40 3.27
N PRO A 168 -16.49 1.35 3.96
CA PRO A 168 -16.97 2.72 4.12
C PRO A 168 -17.33 3.37 2.79
N SER A 169 -18.42 4.14 2.78
CA SER A 169 -18.99 4.71 1.56
C SER A 169 -18.04 5.63 0.77
N CYS A 170 -17.11 6.30 1.46
CA CYS A 170 -16.11 7.18 0.85
C CYS A 170 -15.10 6.45 -0.02
N MET A 171 -14.85 5.16 0.23
CA MET A 171 -13.80 4.38 -0.40
C MET A 171 -14.27 3.09 -1.08
N GLU A 172 -15.56 2.76 -1.03
CA GLU A 172 -16.14 1.52 -1.55
C GLU A 172 -15.67 1.18 -2.99
N ASN A 173 -15.55 2.20 -3.84
CA ASN A 173 -15.12 2.04 -5.23
C ASN A 173 -13.59 2.05 -5.42
N TYR A 174 -12.80 2.26 -4.37
CA TYR A 174 -11.36 2.52 -4.42
C TYR A 174 -10.52 1.56 -3.58
N MET A 175 -11.15 0.55 -2.99
CA MET A 175 -10.49 -0.46 -2.15
C MET A 175 -9.41 -1.26 -2.88
N GLY A 176 -9.47 -1.31 -4.21
CA GLY A 176 -8.61 -2.19 -4.98
C GLY A 176 -8.88 -3.67 -4.70
N TYR A 177 -7.91 -4.53 -4.99
CA TYR A 177 -8.01 -5.95 -4.70
C TYR A 177 -7.86 -6.21 -3.19
N GLN A 178 -8.79 -6.99 -2.64
CA GLN A 178 -8.74 -7.57 -1.30
C GLN A 178 -8.99 -9.08 -1.42
N ASP A 179 -8.22 -9.90 -0.72
CA ASP A 179 -8.56 -11.32 -0.59
C ASP A 179 -9.58 -11.50 0.54
N THR A 180 -10.82 -11.63 0.15
CA THR A 180 -11.95 -11.77 1.09
C THR A 180 -12.28 -13.23 1.41
N SER A 181 -11.40 -14.18 1.09
CA SER A 181 -11.67 -15.63 1.27
C SER A 181 -11.90 -16.03 2.74
N ASN A 182 -11.30 -15.29 3.66
CA ASN A 182 -11.42 -15.51 5.10
C ASN A 182 -12.46 -14.60 5.80
N CYS A 183 -13.14 -13.74 5.05
CA CYS A 183 -14.20 -12.92 5.64
C CYS A 183 -15.33 -13.81 6.12
N SER A 184 -15.74 -13.65 7.39
CA SER A 184 -16.92 -14.30 7.91
C SER A 184 -18.07 -13.95 7.00
N GLN A 185 -18.73 -14.97 6.40
CA GLN A 185 -19.94 -14.74 5.62
C GLN A 185 -20.97 -14.14 6.57
N VAL A 186 -21.07 -12.81 6.57
CA VAL A 186 -22.27 -12.18 7.10
C VAL A 186 -23.39 -12.77 6.26
N LEU A 187 -24.27 -13.56 6.89
CA LEU A 187 -25.51 -14.03 6.28
C LEU A 187 -26.30 -12.78 5.89
N SER A 188 -25.97 -12.24 4.74
CA SER A 188 -26.52 -10.99 4.22
C SER A 188 -27.89 -11.27 3.62
N THR A 189 -28.93 -10.97 4.38
CA THR A 189 -30.25 -10.75 3.80
C THR A 189 -30.37 -9.37 3.14
N GLU A 190 -29.35 -8.50 3.16
CA GLU A 190 -29.48 -7.11 2.66
C GLU A 190 -28.19 -6.45 2.12
N ILE A 191 -27.30 -7.16 1.41
CA ILE A 191 -26.29 -6.45 0.60
C ILE A 191 -26.43 -6.91 -0.85
N GLN A 192 -27.40 -6.35 -1.57
CA GLN A 192 -27.39 -6.30 -3.03
C GLN A 192 -26.49 -5.15 -3.51
N GLY A 193 -25.24 -5.12 -3.10
CA GLY A 193 -24.21 -4.48 -3.89
C GLY A 193 -23.93 -5.41 -5.07
N THR A 194 -24.45 -5.09 -6.23
CA THR A 194 -24.16 -5.86 -7.45
C THR A 194 -22.66 -5.74 -7.73
N ILE A 195 -21.90 -6.83 -7.45
CA ILE A 195 -20.52 -6.93 -7.96
C ILE A 195 -20.57 -6.57 -9.44
N SER A 196 -19.87 -5.54 -9.84
CA SER A 196 -19.81 -5.09 -11.23
C SER A 196 -18.46 -5.43 -11.84
N TYR A 197 -18.41 -5.52 -13.17
CA TYR A 197 -17.13 -5.65 -13.87
C TYR A 197 -16.24 -4.45 -13.56
N ALA A 198 -14.98 -4.69 -13.24
CA ALA A 198 -13.99 -3.63 -13.04
C ALA A 198 -12.63 -4.06 -13.57
N LEU A 199 -11.84 -3.09 -14.05
CA LEU A 199 -10.42 -3.21 -14.32
C LEU A 199 -9.71 -2.12 -13.52
N TYR A 200 -8.82 -2.50 -12.62
CA TYR A 200 -8.09 -1.58 -11.76
C TYR A 200 -6.81 -1.07 -12.42
N ASN A 201 -6.20 -0.06 -11.82
CA ASN A 201 -4.89 0.41 -12.27
C ASN A 201 -3.84 -0.68 -12.05
N ALA A 202 -2.92 -0.81 -13.01
CA ALA A 202 -1.76 -1.68 -12.85
C ALA A 202 -0.89 -1.18 -11.68
N TYR A 203 -0.34 -2.11 -10.92
CA TYR A 203 0.56 -1.75 -9.83
C TYR A 203 1.73 -2.75 -9.72
N PRO A 204 2.94 -2.21 -9.49
CA PRO A 204 3.31 -0.79 -9.52
C PRO A 204 3.06 -0.15 -10.89
N ASN A 205 2.88 1.19 -10.94
CA ASN A 205 2.79 1.93 -12.19
C ASN A 205 3.20 3.40 -11.95
N PRO A 206 4.38 3.84 -12.42
CA PRO A 206 5.32 3.11 -13.30
C PRO A 206 5.94 1.86 -12.67
N PHE A 207 6.39 0.89 -13.50
CA PHE A 207 6.91 -0.40 -13.04
C PHE A 207 8.24 -0.78 -13.72
N ASN A 208 9.00 -1.72 -13.10
CA ASN A 208 10.26 -2.24 -13.63
C ASN A 208 10.61 -3.61 -13.00
N PRO A 209 10.65 -4.70 -13.73
CA PRO A 209 9.98 -4.96 -15.00
C PRO A 209 8.58 -5.58 -14.79
N VAL A 210 8.13 -5.77 -13.55
CA VAL A 210 6.90 -6.50 -13.21
C VAL A 210 5.81 -5.55 -12.73
N THR A 211 4.58 -5.78 -13.19
CA THR A 211 3.37 -5.13 -12.67
C THR A 211 2.23 -6.15 -12.58
N THR A 212 1.28 -5.89 -11.72
CA THR A 212 0.08 -6.72 -11.56
C THR A 212 -1.16 -5.96 -12.04
N LEU A 213 -1.98 -6.65 -12.81
CA LEU A 213 -3.27 -6.18 -13.27
C LEU A 213 -4.37 -6.85 -12.45
N HIS A 214 -5.24 -6.06 -11.85
CA HIS A 214 -6.36 -6.53 -11.04
C HIS A 214 -7.68 -6.26 -11.76
N TYR A 215 -8.63 -7.21 -11.66
CA TYR A 215 -9.95 -7.08 -12.29
C TYR A 215 -11.02 -7.88 -11.53
N VAL A 216 -12.27 -7.50 -11.74
CA VAL A 216 -13.44 -8.13 -11.11
C VAL A 216 -14.39 -8.67 -12.16
N LEU A 217 -14.88 -9.88 -11.91
CA LEU A 217 -15.90 -10.55 -12.71
C LEU A 217 -17.13 -10.82 -11.82
N PRO A 218 -18.29 -10.24 -12.12
CA PRO A 218 -19.52 -10.49 -11.36
C PRO A 218 -20.10 -11.89 -11.58
N LYS A 219 -19.69 -12.57 -12.64
CA LYS A 219 -20.11 -13.93 -13.01
C LYS A 219 -19.05 -14.63 -13.83
N ASP A 220 -19.15 -15.96 -13.87
CA ASP A 220 -18.28 -16.79 -14.71
C ASP A 220 -18.38 -16.39 -16.18
N GLY A 221 -17.24 -16.29 -16.87
CA GLY A 221 -17.24 -15.89 -18.26
C GLY A 221 -15.89 -16.02 -18.96
N LEU A 222 -15.93 -15.92 -20.28
CA LEU A 222 -14.73 -15.87 -21.11
C LEU A 222 -14.12 -14.47 -21.01
N VAL A 223 -12.84 -14.42 -20.65
CA VAL A 223 -12.09 -13.19 -20.40
C VAL A 223 -10.87 -13.14 -21.30
N TYR A 224 -10.64 -11.98 -21.88
CA TYR A 224 -9.42 -11.64 -22.58
C TYR A 224 -8.76 -10.44 -21.89
N ILE A 225 -7.49 -10.58 -21.52
CA ILE A 225 -6.64 -9.48 -21.06
C ILE A 225 -5.47 -9.37 -22.01
N THR A 226 -5.39 -8.26 -22.70
CA THR A 226 -4.40 -8.04 -23.77
C THR A 226 -3.65 -6.74 -23.54
N ILE A 227 -2.33 -6.80 -23.71
CA ILE A 227 -1.42 -5.65 -23.67
C ILE A 227 -1.19 -5.14 -25.09
N TYR A 228 -1.22 -3.83 -25.27
CA TYR A 228 -0.96 -3.15 -26.54
C TYR A 228 0.14 -2.11 -26.40
N ASP A 229 0.90 -1.89 -27.45
CA ASP A 229 1.75 -0.71 -27.56
C ASP A 229 0.92 0.53 -27.98
N MET A 230 1.58 1.69 -28.01
CA MET A 230 0.95 2.96 -28.37
C MET A 230 0.49 3.05 -29.84
N MET A 231 0.91 2.10 -30.68
CA MET A 231 0.43 1.97 -32.07
C MET A 231 -0.78 1.03 -32.17
N GLY A 232 -1.26 0.49 -31.05
CA GLY A 232 -2.38 -0.46 -30.99
C GLY A 232 -2.02 -1.88 -31.42
N ARG A 233 -0.75 -2.23 -31.54
CA ARG A 233 -0.28 -3.58 -31.83
C ARG A 233 -0.32 -4.41 -30.55
N VAL A 234 -0.80 -5.66 -30.66
CA VAL A 234 -0.78 -6.61 -29.55
C VAL A 234 0.67 -6.92 -29.17
N VAL A 235 0.96 -6.78 -27.91
CA VAL A 235 2.25 -7.10 -27.28
C VAL A 235 2.18 -8.44 -26.57
N ASN A 236 1.14 -8.63 -25.75
CA ASN A 236 0.96 -9.87 -25.00
C ASN A 236 -0.53 -10.14 -24.71
N ASN A 237 -0.91 -11.43 -24.78
CA ASN A 237 -2.23 -11.91 -24.40
C ASN A 237 -2.13 -12.64 -23.06
N LEU A 238 -2.29 -11.91 -21.95
CA LEU A 238 -2.09 -12.44 -20.60
C LEU A 238 -3.19 -13.46 -20.20
N VAL A 239 -4.43 -13.23 -20.62
CA VAL A 239 -5.56 -14.09 -20.33
C VAL A 239 -6.40 -14.28 -21.60
N SER A 240 -6.75 -15.54 -21.88
CA SER A 240 -7.67 -15.90 -22.97
C SER A 240 -8.36 -17.22 -22.58
N SER A 241 -9.19 -17.18 -21.53
CA SER A 241 -9.81 -18.39 -20.98
C SER A 241 -11.10 -18.10 -20.21
N GLN A 242 -11.84 -19.19 -19.96
CA GLN A 242 -12.98 -19.16 -19.04
C GLN A 242 -12.48 -18.90 -17.62
N GLN A 243 -13.00 -17.89 -16.98
CA GLN A 243 -12.68 -17.50 -15.60
C GLN A 243 -13.93 -17.56 -14.73
N ARG A 244 -13.75 -17.96 -13.46
CA ARG A 244 -14.83 -17.92 -12.46
C ARG A 244 -15.07 -16.48 -12.01
N ALA A 245 -16.27 -16.20 -11.53
CA ALA A 245 -16.61 -14.94 -10.85
C ALA A 245 -15.62 -14.63 -9.71
N GLY A 246 -15.54 -13.36 -9.32
CA GLY A 246 -14.72 -12.87 -8.23
C GLY A 246 -13.59 -11.94 -8.66
N TYR A 247 -12.79 -11.57 -7.69
CA TYR A 247 -11.57 -10.76 -7.89
C TYR A 247 -10.45 -11.61 -8.47
N LYS A 248 -9.69 -11.04 -9.39
CA LYS A 248 -8.61 -11.72 -10.13
C LYS A 248 -7.40 -10.81 -10.26
N SER A 249 -6.23 -11.44 -10.32
CA SER A 249 -4.99 -10.75 -10.64
C SER A 249 -4.18 -11.54 -11.66
N ILE A 250 -3.38 -10.85 -12.45
CA ILE A 250 -2.42 -11.43 -13.39
C ILE A 250 -1.19 -10.52 -13.48
N GLN A 251 -0.01 -11.11 -13.37
CA GLN A 251 1.24 -10.37 -13.51
C GLN A 251 1.67 -10.28 -14.98
N TRP A 252 2.26 -9.15 -15.32
CA TRP A 252 2.99 -8.94 -16.56
C TRP A 252 4.44 -8.54 -16.25
N ASN A 253 5.38 -9.30 -16.79
CA ASN A 253 6.82 -9.14 -16.58
C ASN A 253 7.52 -8.43 -17.76
N ALA A 254 6.82 -7.51 -18.42
CA ALA A 254 7.30 -6.73 -19.55
C ALA A 254 7.84 -7.59 -20.72
N THR A 255 7.18 -8.71 -21.04
CA THR A 255 7.51 -9.56 -22.19
C THR A 255 6.37 -9.58 -23.21
N ASN A 256 6.71 -9.87 -24.47
CA ASN A 256 5.74 -10.17 -25.53
C ASN A 256 5.27 -11.65 -25.46
N ASP A 257 4.34 -12.04 -26.34
CA ASP A 257 3.84 -13.44 -26.45
C ASP A 257 4.94 -14.48 -26.73
N ALA A 258 6.08 -14.07 -27.26
CA ALA A 258 7.26 -14.93 -27.48
C ALA A 258 8.19 -14.99 -26.25
N GLY A 259 7.84 -14.35 -25.13
CA GLY A 259 8.66 -14.28 -23.92
C GLY A 259 9.87 -13.32 -24.02
N GLN A 260 9.94 -12.50 -25.07
CA GLN A 260 11.04 -11.54 -25.25
C GLN A 260 10.73 -10.23 -24.54
N PRO A 261 11.71 -9.61 -23.83
CA PRO A 261 11.54 -8.32 -23.19
C PRO A 261 11.11 -7.23 -24.17
N VAL A 262 10.21 -6.35 -23.73
CA VAL A 262 9.77 -5.20 -24.51
C VAL A 262 10.47 -3.91 -24.06
N SER A 263 10.44 -2.88 -24.89
CA SER A 263 11.12 -1.62 -24.60
C SER A 263 10.37 -0.82 -23.52
N ALA A 264 11.11 -0.01 -22.75
CA ALA A 264 10.51 1.01 -21.89
C ALA A 264 9.54 1.92 -22.67
N GLY A 265 8.46 2.31 -22.05
CA GLY A 265 7.45 3.14 -22.68
C GLY A 265 6.07 3.00 -22.09
N VAL A 266 5.09 3.61 -22.76
CA VAL A 266 3.67 3.54 -22.39
C VAL A 266 3.01 2.36 -23.09
N TYR A 267 2.24 1.59 -22.32
CA TYR A 267 1.43 0.47 -22.78
C TYR A 267 -0.03 0.66 -22.38
N LEU A 268 -0.91 0.11 -23.18
CA LEU A 268 -2.33 -0.01 -22.85
C LEU A 268 -2.64 -1.47 -22.52
N TYR A 269 -3.46 -1.72 -21.53
CA TYR A 269 -4.02 -3.03 -21.28
C TYR A 269 -5.54 -2.96 -21.27
N THR A 270 -6.16 -4.03 -21.76
CA THR A 270 -7.61 -4.10 -21.85
C THR A 270 -8.12 -5.37 -21.19
N ILE A 271 -9.28 -5.28 -20.58
CA ILE A 271 -10.14 -6.44 -20.32
C ILE A 271 -11.28 -6.42 -21.33
N ASN A 272 -11.59 -7.58 -21.88
CA ASN A 272 -12.72 -7.78 -22.77
C ASN A 272 -13.46 -9.06 -22.36
N THR A 273 -14.74 -8.92 -22.04
CA THR A 273 -15.68 -10.02 -21.78
C THR A 273 -16.86 -9.88 -22.75
N ARG A 274 -17.83 -10.78 -22.65
CA ARG A 274 -19.05 -10.68 -23.48
C ARG A 274 -19.84 -9.39 -23.23
N GLU A 275 -19.78 -8.84 -21.99
CA GLU A 275 -20.65 -7.75 -21.52
C GLU A 275 -19.89 -6.49 -21.09
N PHE A 276 -18.56 -6.59 -20.98
CA PHE A 276 -17.76 -5.49 -20.45
C PHE A 276 -16.44 -5.35 -21.21
N ARG A 277 -16.09 -4.08 -21.47
CA ARG A 277 -14.79 -3.75 -22.03
C ARG A 277 -14.26 -2.47 -21.38
N GLN A 278 -13.02 -2.53 -20.92
CA GLN A 278 -12.32 -1.38 -20.36
C GLN A 278 -10.85 -1.41 -20.77
N ALA A 279 -10.24 -0.23 -20.90
CA ALA A 279 -8.82 -0.06 -21.18
C ALA A 279 -8.20 0.90 -20.17
N LYS A 280 -6.95 0.62 -19.81
CA LYS A 280 -6.13 1.50 -18.95
C LYS A 280 -4.70 1.56 -19.49
N LYS A 281 -3.92 2.53 -18.99
CA LYS A 281 -2.52 2.69 -19.37
C LYS A 281 -1.58 2.32 -18.22
N MET A 282 -0.36 1.91 -18.57
CA MET A 282 0.75 1.69 -17.64
C MET A 282 2.07 2.13 -18.27
N ILE A 283 3.08 2.37 -17.44
CA ILE A 283 4.37 2.91 -17.86
C ILE A 283 5.46 1.95 -17.39
N LEU A 284 6.17 1.34 -18.36
CA LEU A 284 7.36 0.53 -18.10
C LEU A 284 8.58 1.45 -18.05
N LEU A 285 9.31 1.40 -16.95
CA LEU A 285 10.63 2.04 -16.80
C LEU A 285 11.73 1.15 -17.39
N LYS A 286 12.92 1.69 -17.48
CA LYS A 286 14.07 0.97 -18.07
C LYS A 286 14.93 0.35 -16.96
#